data_523f934779376a35c4abd64bd4472189
#
_entry.id   523f934779376a35c4abd64bd4472189
#
_cell.length_a   1.000
_cell.length_b   1.000
_cell.length_c   1.000
_cell.angle_alpha   90.00
_cell.angle_beta   90.00
_cell.angle_gamma   90.00
#
_symmetry.space_group_name_H-M   'P 1'
#
loop_
_entity.id
_entity.type
_entity.pdbx_description
1 polymer ?
#
loop_
_entity_poly.entity_id
_entity_poly.type
_entity_poly.pdbx_seq_one_letter_code
_entity_poly.pdbx_strand_id
1 'polypeptide(L)'
;MDILKKLRDVKLRPTKQRILLANLILDGKNKHFTAETIQKEVSTKGHNISLATIYNCLNKFVKVGLLKQIDQQGEVTIFDTNVSHHHHFLNQNTGELTDIEPDEITFSKFPKIPKGFQNDGVEVLIKIRD
;
A
#
# COMPACT_ATOMS: atom_id res chain seq x y z
N MET A 1 8.96 -11.23 13.10
CA MET A 1 9.38 -10.91 11.70
C MET A 1 10.64 -10.07 11.77
N ASP A 2 11.68 -10.47 11.04
CA ASP A 2 12.95 -9.75 11.05
C ASP A 2 12.92 -8.60 10.04
N ILE A 3 12.73 -7.39 10.54
CA ILE A 3 12.65 -6.19 9.70
C ILE A 3 13.99 -5.87 9.02
N LEU A 4 15.11 -6.08 9.72
CA LEU A 4 16.44 -5.85 9.13
C LEU A 4 16.65 -6.75 7.92
N LYS A 5 16.28 -8.04 8.05
CA LYS A 5 16.38 -8.98 6.95
C LYS A 5 15.47 -8.58 5.79
N LYS A 6 14.22 -8.18 6.08
CA LYS A 6 13.29 -7.73 5.05
C LYS A 6 13.84 -6.57 4.23
N LEU A 7 14.41 -5.58 4.89
CA LEU A 7 14.98 -4.41 4.21
C LEU A 7 16.19 -4.81 3.37
N ARG A 8 17.07 -5.65 3.91
CA ARG A 8 18.26 -6.11 3.18
C ARG A 8 17.91 -6.97 1.99
N ASP A 9 16.91 -7.84 2.11
CA ASP A 9 16.49 -8.73 1.02
C ASP A 9 16.01 -7.94 -0.20
N VAL A 10 15.47 -6.74 -0.01
CA VAL A 10 15.05 -5.85 -1.11
C VAL A 10 16.10 -4.74 -1.38
N LYS A 11 17.29 -4.88 -0.81
CA LYS A 11 18.44 -3.98 -1.02
C LYS A 11 18.17 -2.56 -0.55
N LEU A 12 17.36 -2.40 0.50
CA LEU A 12 17.18 -1.13 1.18
C LEU A 12 18.08 -1.07 2.41
N ARG A 13 18.86 0.00 2.48
CA ARG A 13 19.70 0.25 3.64
C ARG A 13 18.84 0.47 4.89
N PRO A 14 19.10 -0.26 6.00
CA PRO A 14 18.32 -0.11 7.24
C PRO A 14 18.70 1.17 8.01
N THR A 15 18.08 2.28 7.65
CA THR A 15 18.21 3.52 8.42
C THR A 15 17.24 3.50 9.60
N LYS A 16 17.48 4.37 10.60
CA LYS A 16 16.61 4.48 11.77
C LYS A 16 15.14 4.70 11.37
N GLN A 17 14.92 5.61 10.41
CA GLN A 17 13.56 5.93 9.98
C GLN A 17 12.91 4.78 9.25
N ARG A 18 13.63 4.08 8.37
CA ARG A 18 13.12 2.90 7.66
C ARG A 18 12.78 1.78 8.63
N ILE A 19 13.64 1.53 9.60
CA ILE A 19 13.39 0.52 10.62
C ILE A 19 12.15 0.87 11.43
N LEU A 20 12.04 2.11 11.89
CA LEU A 20 10.90 2.57 12.67
C LEU A 20 9.58 2.40 11.89
N LEU A 21 9.54 2.89 10.66
CA LEU A 21 8.33 2.80 9.84
C LEU A 21 8.02 1.36 9.43
N ALA A 22 9.03 0.57 9.10
CA ALA A 22 8.83 -0.83 8.76
C ALA A 22 8.28 -1.64 9.94
N ASN A 23 8.79 -1.42 11.14
CA ASN A 23 8.27 -2.09 12.34
C ASN A 23 6.80 -1.74 12.60
N LEU A 24 6.42 -0.50 12.34
CA LEU A 24 5.06 -0.04 12.56
C LEU A 24 4.09 -0.60 11.50
N ILE A 25 4.53 -0.72 10.27
CA ILE A 25 3.70 -1.04 9.11
C ILE A 25 3.71 -2.53 8.81
N LEU A 26 4.88 -3.16 8.85
CA LEU A 26 5.07 -4.56 8.41
C LEU A 26 5.05 -5.51 9.61
N ASP A 27 3.96 -5.49 10.38
CA ASP A 27 3.81 -6.29 11.60
C ASP A 27 3.14 -7.64 11.36
N GLY A 28 2.96 -8.04 10.10
CA GLY A 28 2.33 -9.30 9.72
C GLY A 28 0.82 -9.21 9.56
N LYS A 29 0.21 -8.08 9.84
CA LYS A 29 -1.23 -7.84 9.65
C LYS A 29 -1.46 -7.05 8.38
N ASN A 30 -2.49 -7.41 7.63
CA ASN A 30 -2.88 -6.63 6.46
C ASN A 30 -3.50 -5.30 6.90
N LYS A 31 -3.04 -4.21 6.29
CA LYS A 31 -3.53 -2.86 6.60
C LYS A 31 -3.57 -1.98 5.38
N HIS A 32 -4.54 -1.08 5.39
CA HIS A 32 -4.60 0.07 4.50
C HIS A 32 -4.33 1.32 5.34
N PHE A 33 -3.51 2.24 4.83
CA PHE A 33 -3.18 3.44 5.59
C PHE A 33 -2.76 4.57 4.66
N THR A 34 -2.76 5.79 5.20
CA THR A 34 -2.23 6.98 4.53
C THR A 34 -0.96 7.43 5.23
N ALA A 35 -0.17 8.27 4.56
CA ALA A 35 1.04 8.83 5.19
C ALA A 35 0.67 9.66 6.42
N GLU A 36 -0.46 10.35 6.38
CA GLU A 36 -0.94 11.18 7.48
C GLU A 36 -1.26 10.35 8.73
N THR A 37 -1.90 9.20 8.57
CA THR A 37 -2.18 8.31 9.70
C THR A 37 -0.90 7.75 10.30
N ILE A 38 0.09 7.43 9.48
CA ILE A 38 1.39 6.96 9.97
C ILE A 38 2.12 8.07 10.71
N GLN A 39 2.05 9.32 10.23
CA GLN A 39 2.66 10.45 10.93
C GLN A 39 2.06 10.62 12.33
N LYS A 40 0.74 10.49 12.47
CA LYS A 40 0.08 10.54 13.78
C LYS A 40 0.58 9.44 14.70
N GLU A 41 0.70 8.21 14.20
CA GLU A 41 1.16 7.08 15.02
C GLU A 41 2.59 7.27 15.51
N VAL A 42 3.51 7.72 14.65
CA VAL A 42 4.89 7.98 15.08
C VAL A 42 4.96 9.14 16.06
N SER A 43 4.11 10.15 15.89
CA SER A 43 4.02 11.28 16.80
C SER A 43 3.57 10.85 18.20
N THR A 44 2.56 9.99 18.29
CA THR A 44 2.08 9.46 19.59
C THR A 44 3.14 8.62 20.29
N LYS A 45 4.07 8.05 19.55
CA LYS A 45 5.19 7.28 20.11
C LYS A 45 6.41 8.13 20.42
N GLY A 46 6.28 9.46 20.35
CA GLY A 46 7.35 10.39 20.70
C GLY A 46 8.35 10.68 19.60
N HIS A 47 8.06 10.28 18.36
CA HIS A 47 8.94 10.56 17.23
C HIS A 47 8.41 11.71 16.38
N ASN A 48 9.32 12.56 15.92
CA ASN A 48 8.96 13.70 15.07
C ASN A 48 9.57 13.49 13.68
N ILE A 49 8.74 13.01 12.75
CA ILE A 49 9.15 12.78 11.36
C ILE A 49 8.24 13.60 10.46
N SER A 50 8.84 14.35 9.54
CA SER A 50 8.06 15.18 8.61
C SER A 50 7.23 14.30 7.66
N LEU A 51 6.10 14.84 7.21
CA LEU A 51 5.24 14.14 6.26
C LEU A 51 6.00 13.83 4.97
N ALA A 52 6.83 14.76 4.49
CA ALA A 52 7.65 14.54 3.28
C ALA A 52 8.61 13.35 3.46
N THR A 53 9.23 13.22 4.62
CA THR A 53 10.13 12.09 4.91
C THR A 53 9.37 10.78 4.93
N ILE A 54 8.17 10.77 5.53
CA ILE A 54 7.31 9.58 5.54
C ILE A 54 6.93 9.18 4.13
N TYR A 55 6.47 10.13 3.30
CA TYR A 55 6.15 9.84 1.90
C TYR A 55 7.34 9.27 1.14
N ASN A 56 8.53 9.87 1.31
CA ASN A 56 9.74 9.36 0.65
C ASN A 56 10.04 7.92 1.04
N CYS A 57 9.89 7.59 2.30
CA CYS A 57 10.12 6.22 2.79
C CYS A 57 9.07 5.25 2.25
N LEU A 58 7.78 5.62 2.31
CA LEU A 58 6.70 4.76 1.80
C LEU A 58 6.83 4.54 0.30
N ASN A 59 7.18 5.57 -0.46
CA ASN A 59 7.39 5.45 -1.89
C ASN A 59 8.53 4.49 -2.23
N LYS A 60 9.59 4.50 -1.44
CA LYS A 60 10.68 3.52 -1.61
C LYS A 60 10.21 2.10 -1.30
N PHE A 61 9.39 1.92 -0.26
CA PHE A 61 8.81 0.62 0.06
C PHE A 61 7.94 0.11 -1.08
N VAL A 62 7.15 0.98 -1.71
CA VAL A 62 6.36 0.62 -2.90
C VAL A 62 7.28 0.19 -4.04
N LYS A 63 8.32 0.97 -4.31
CA LYS A 63 9.24 0.71 -5.42
C LYS A 63 9.91 -0.66 -5.31
N VAL A 64 10.24 -1.10 -4.10
CA VAL A 64 10.91 -2.39 -3.87
C VAL A 64 9.95 -3.53 -3.56
N GLY A 65 8.64 -3.31 -3.63
CA GLY A 65 7.63 -4.35 -3.49
C GLY A 65 7.24 -4.71 -2.05
N LEU A 66 7.61 -3.90 -1.05
CA LEU A 66 7.17 -4.12 0.33
C LEU A 66 5.77 -3.60 0.60
N LEU A 67 5.32 -2.62 -0.17
CA LEU A 67 4.00 -2.03 -0.10
C LEU A 67 3.43 -1.91 -1.50
N LYS A 68 2.12 -1.78 -1.57
CA LYS A 68 1.39 -1.46 -2.79
C LYS A 68 0.71 -0.12 -2.60
N GLN A 69 0.75 0.71 -3.63
CA GLN A 69 -0.02 1.95 -3.67
C GLN A 69 -1.32 1.69 -4.41
N ILE A 70 -2.44 2.07 -3.82
CA ILE A 70 -3.74 1.92 -4.46
C ILE A 70 -4.04 3.20 -5.22
N ASP A 71 -4.22 3.07 -6.54
CA ASP A 71 -4.56 4.20 -7.37
C ASP A 71 -6.03 4.56 -7.18
N GLN A 72 -6.25 5.76 -6.66
CA GLN A 72 -7.57 6.33 -6.50
C GLN A 72 -7.68 7.59 -7.32
N GLN A 73 -8.86 7.82 -7.88
CA GLN A 73 -9.21 9.13 -8.39
C GLN A 73 -9.58 10.01 -7.20
N GLY A 74 -8.57 10.68 -6.61
CA GLY A 74 -8.78 11.51 -5.45
C GLY A 74 -7.47 12.02 -4.89
N GLU A 75 -7.55 12.86 -3.86
CA GLU A 75 -6.42 13.59 -3.32
C GLU A 75 -5.58 12.80 -2.34
N VAL A 76 -6.06 11.64 -1.89
CA VAL A 76 -5.40 10.88 -0.83
C VAL A 76 -4.78 9.60 -1.39
N THR A 77 -3.48 9.43 -1.19
CA THR A 77 -2.77 8.21 -1.53
C THR A 77 -2.94 7.19 -0.42
N ILE A 78 -3.41 6.01 -0.77
CA ILE A 78 -3.56 4.89 0.16
C ILE A 78 -2.53 3.82 -0.16
N PHE A 79 -1.88 3.32 0.90
CA PHE A 79 -0.90 2.24 0.82
C PHE A 79 -1.50 0.96 1.41
N ASP A 80 -1.06 -0.18 0.88
CA ASP A 80 -1.55 -1.49 1.28
C ASP A 80 -0.36 -2.40 1.57
N THR A 81 -0.36 -3.06 2.71
CA THR A 81 0.68 -4.03 3.06
C THR A 81 0.47 -5.37 2.35
N ASN A 82 -0.73 -5.64 1.86
CA ASN A 82 -0.99 -6.83 1.06
C ASN A 82 -0.58 -6.59 -0.38
N VAL A 83 0.59 -7.10 -0.76
CA VAL A 83 1.15 -6.91 -2.10
C VAL A 83 0.68 -7.95 -3.11
N SER A 84 -0.15 -8.90 -2.68
CA SER A 84 -0.77 -9.86 -3.59
C SER A 84 -1.82 -9.17 -4.46
N HIS A 85 -2.10 -9.75 -5.63
CA HIS A 85 -3.17 -9.25 -6.50
C HIS A 85 -4.52 -9.44 -5.82
N HIS A 86 -5.24 -8.36 -5.58
CA HIS A 86 -6.59 -8.38 -5.06
C HIS A 86 -7.33 -7.11 -5.45
N HIS A 87 -8.63 -7.09 -5.24
CA HIS A 87 -9.48 -5.97 -5.56
C HIS A 87 -10.01 -5.33 -4.29
N HIS A 88 -10.70 -4.21 -4.39
CA HIS A 88 -11.18 -3.47 -3.21
C HIS A 88 -12.58 -2.92 -3.39
N PHE A 89 -13.33 -2.87 -2.27
CA PHE A 89 -14.44 -1.95 -2.12
C PHE A 89 -13.94 -0.65 -1.53
N LEU A 90 -14.38 0.47 -2.07
CA LEU A 90 -14.14 1.79 -1.47
C LEU A 90 -15.47 2.34 -0.97
N ASN A 91 -15.59 2.53 0.33
CA ASN A 91 -16.74 3.23 0.92
C ASN A 91 -16.54 4.73 0.73
N GLN A 92 -17.38 5.34 -0.13
CA GLN A 92 -17.24 6.76 -0.47
C GLN A 92 -17.63 7.68 0.69
N ASN A 93 -18.43 7.19 1.64
CA ASN A 93 -18.83 7.97 2.81
C ASN A 93 -17.73 8.04 3.87
N THR A 94 -17.01 6.95 4.08
CA THR A 94 -15.99 6.85 5.14
C THR A 94 -14.57 6.88 4.61
N GLY A 95 -14.35 6.57 3.32
CA GLY A 95 -13.02 6.40 2.76
C GLY A 95 -12.41 5.03 3.05
N GLU A 96 -13.13 4.14 3.73
CA GLU A 96 -12.62 2.83 4.10
C GLU A 96 -12.49 1.91 2.89
N LEU A 97 -11.37 1.19 2.82
CA LEU A 97 -11.14 0.14 1.83
C LEU A 97 -11.31 -1.24 2.45
N THR A 98 -12.01 -2.12 1.73
CA THR A 98 -12.17 -3.52 2.10
C THR A 98 -11.67 -4.39 0.96
N ASP A 99 -10.88 -5.42 1.28
CA ASP A 99 -10.30 -6.29 0.28
C ASP A 99 -11.35 -7.21 -0.34
N ILE A 100 -11.22 -7.43 -1.64
CA ILE A 100 -11.98 -8.44 -2.39
C ILE A 100 -10.97 -9.45 -2.90
N GLU A 101 -11.16 -10.72 -2.58
CA GLU A 101 -10.24 -11.77 -3.04
C GLU A 101 -10.31 -11.90 -4.57
N PRO A 102 -9.18 -12.23 -5.23
CA PRO A 102 -9.14 -12.29 -6.69
C PRO A 102 -10.18 -13.24 -7.31
N ASP A 103 -10.50 -14.35 -6.63
CA ASP A 103 -11.46 -15.35 -7.13
C ASP A 103 -12.91 -14.89 -7.02
N GLU A 104 -13.20 -13.80 -6.33
CA GLU A 104 -14.55 -13.24 -6.24
C GLU A 104 -14.96 -12.45 -7.48
N ILE A 105 -14.00 -12.11 -8.34
CA ILE A 105 -14.25 -11.37 -9.57
C ILE A 105 -13.75 -12.19 -10.75
N THR A 106 -14.65 -12.47 -11.69
CA THR A 106 -14.33 -13.18 -12.92
C THR A 106 -14.66 -12.27 -14.10
N PHE A 107 -13.73 -12.17 -15.05
CA PHE A 107 -13.95 -11.37 -16.25
C PHE A 107 -14.44 -12.27 -17.38
N SER A 108 -15.64 -11.99 -17.88
CA SER A 108 -16.20 -12.73 -19.02
C SER A 108 -15.58 -12.29 -20.34
N LYS A 109 -15.06 -11.08 -20.40
CA LYS A 109 -14.39 -10.52 -21.56
C LYS A 109 -13.27 -9.61 -21.07
N PHE A 110 -12.09 -9.78 -21.66
CA PHE A 110 -10.93 -8.98 -21.32
C PHE A 110 -10.43 -8.23 -22.56
N PRO A 111 -10.09 -6.94 -22.44
CA PRO A 111 -9.57 -6.20 -23.58
C PRO A 111 -8.22 -6.75 -24.01
N LYS A 112 -7.99 -6.70 -25.32
CA LYS A 112 -6.71 -7.11 -25.89
C LYS A 112 -5.62 -6.14 -25.46
N ILE A 113 -4.51 -6.67 -24.96
CA ILE A 113 -3.37 -5.84 -24.59
C ILE A 113 -2.75 -5.24 -25.85
N PRO A 114 -2.48 -3.92 -25.89
CA PRO A 114 -1.86 -3.31 -27.05
C PRO A 114 -0.51 -3.93 -27.39
N LYS A 115 -0.20 -3.97 -28.69
CA LYS A 115 1.05 -4.55 -29.17
C LYS A 115 2.25 -3.83 -28.56
N GLY A 116 3.21 -4.58 -28.05
CA GLY A 116 4.41 -4.04 -27.42
C GLY A 116 4.30 -3.84 -25.92
N PHE A 117 3.13 -4.12 -25.35
CA PHE A 117 2.90 -4.00 -23.91
C PHE A 117 2.62 -5.36 -23.29
N GLN A 118 2.91 -5.48 -22.00
CA GLN A 118 2.62 -6.68 -21.20
C GLN A 118 1.54 -6.35 -20.17
N ASN A 119 0.70 -7.33 -19.85
CA ASN A 119 -0.28 -7.17 -18.79
C ASN A 119 0.44 -7.30 -17.44
N ASP A 120 0.43 -6.23 -16.68
CA ASP A 120 1.06 -6.15 -15.35
C ASP A 120 0.04 -6.26 -14.22
N GLY A 121 -1.13 -6.79 -14.50
CA GLY A 121 -2.17 -7.02 -13.52
C GLY A 121 -3.43 -6.21 -13.77
N VAL A 122 -4.47 -6.56 -13.03
CA VAL A 122 -5.77 -5.89 -13.08
C VAL A 122 -6.23 -5.64 -11.67
N GLU A 123 -6.70 -4.43 -11.42
CA GLU A 123 -7.32 -4.06 -10.16
C GLU A 123 -8.72 -3.53 -10.42
N VAL A 124 -9.69 -4.01 -9.66
CA VAL A 124 -11.07 -3.51 -9.71
C VAL A 124 -11.34 -2.79 -8.39
N LEU A 125 -11.80 -1.55 -8.52
CA LEU A 125 -12.24 -0.76 -7.38
C LEU A 125 -13.75 -0.59 -7.50
N ILE A 126 -14.48 -1.17 -6.55
CA ILE A 126 -15.92 -1.04 -6.50
C ILE A 126 -16.28 0.02 -5.47
N LYS A 127 -16.88 1.09 -5.96
CA LYS A 127 -17.28 2.21 -5.09
C LYS A 127 -18.64 1.92 -4.50
N ILE A 128 -18.74 1.93 -3.19
CA ILE A 128 -19.98 1.73 -2.46
C ILE A 128 -20.31 2.98 -1.64
N ARG A 129 -21.58 3.14 -1.35
CA ARG A 129 -22.09 4.23 -0.49
C ARG A 129 -23.39 3.79 0.17
N ASP A 130 -23.74 4.46 1.25
CA ASP A 130 -25.03 4.22 1.95
C ASP A 130 -26.20 4.72 1.12
#